data_39147fddbc668c972b6a4414a0b0d955
#
_entry.id   39147fddbc668c972b6a4414a0b0d955
#
_cell.length_a   1.000
_cell.length_b   1.000
_cell.length_c   1.000
_cell.angle_alpha   90.00
_cell.angle_beta   90.00
_cell.angle_gamma   90.00
#
_symmetry.space_group_name_H-M   'P 1'
#
loop_
_entity.id
_entity.type
_entity.pdbx_description
1 polymer ?
#
loop_
_entity_poly.entity_id
_entity_poly.type
_entity_poly.pdbx_seq_one_letter_code
_entity_poly.pdbx_strand_id
1 'polypeptide(L)'
;MGLAVALTTDNRNVIPTGKEQNVTTISSDELRTAQAADITCQKLLTQASKTSLYDLNDDGILVRVSPSDGSQQVVIPKDLVSRILYMEHYPPSAGHPGAHRMFQTIRRTFFWPRIAEDVNVTVRMCEVCARNRIAEKRKTNPLKL
;
A
#
# COMPACT_ATOMS: atom_id res chain seq x y z
N MET A 1 -12.08 2.61 -13.55
CA MET A 1 -11.95 2.90 -12.13
C MET A 1 -10.68 2.29 -11.60
N GLY A 2 -9.79 3.12 -11.05
CA GLY A 2 -8.48 2.69 -10.61
C GLY A 2 -8.49 1.65 -9.48
N LEU A 3 -9.57 1.55 -8.71
CA LEU A 3 -9.69 0.58 -7.62
C LEU A 3 -9.83 -0.86 -8.12
N ALA A 4 -10.38 -1.06 -9.30
CA ALA A 4 -10.58 -2.39 -9.86
C ALA A 4 -9.26 -3.10 -10.22
N VAL A 5 -8.16 -2.35 -10.40
CA VAL A 5 -6.86 -2.91 -10.76
C VAL A 5 -6.26 -3.75 -9.63
N ALA A 6 -6.47 -3.35 -8.38
CA ALA A 6 -5.97 -4.05 -7.20
C ALA A 6 -7.00 -4.96 -6.55
N LEU A 7 -8.26 -4.93 -6.98
CA LEU A 7 -9.36 -5.65 -6.39
C LEU A 7 -9.99 -6.59 -7.42
N THR A 8 -10.01 -7.87 -7.11
CA THR A 8 -10.65 -8.89 -7.93
C THR A 8 -11.58 -9.75 -7.08
N THR A 9 -12.34 -10.61 -7.74
CA THR A 9 -13.17 -11.62 -7.06
C THR A 9 -12.34 -12.84 -6.62
N ASP A 10 -11.06 -12.90 -6.97
CA ASP A 10 -10.19 -14.00 -6.59
C ASP A 10 -9.81 -13.89 -5.11
N ASN A 11 -10.26 -14.84 -4.33
CA ASN A 11 -10.16 -14.84 -2.88
C ASN A 11 -8.93 -15.62 -2.36
N ARG A 12 -7.87 -15.70 -3.16
CA ARG A 12 -6.66 -16.38 -2.70
C ARG A 12 -5.91 -15.54 -1.70
N ASN A 13 -5.89 -16.00 -0.48
CA ASN A 13 -5.22 -15.33 0.63
C ASN A 13 -3.76 -15.81 0.73
N VAL A 14 -2.95 -15.49 -0.26
CA VAL A 14 -1.53 -15.79 -0.25
C VAL A 14 -0.77 -14.56 0.18
N ILE A 15 -0.06 -14.64 1.31
CA ILE A 15 0.87 -13.60 1.74
C ILE A 15 2.13 -13.74 0.90
N PRO A 16 2.47 -12.76 0.07
CA PRO A 16 3.68 -12.86 -0.74
C PRO A 16 4.90 -12.84 0.16
N THR A 17 5.66 -13.90 0.08
CA THR A 17 7.04 -13.90 0.56
C THR A 17 7.93 -13.43 -0.57
N GLY A 18 9.12 -12.97 -0.31
CA GLY A 18 10.02 -12.49 -1.35
C GLY A 18 10.33 -13.48 -2.48
N LYS A 19 9.83 -14.70 -2.37
CA LYS A 19 10.02 -15.78 -3.35
C LYS A 19 8.77 -16.08 -4.17
N GLU A 20 7.62 -15.60 -3.76
CA GLU A 20 6.36 -15.96 -4.40
C GLU A 20 6.02 -15.01 -5.53
N GLN A 21 5.75 -15.57 -6.66
CA GLN A 21 5.45 -14.83 -7.88
C GLN A 21 3.95 -14.62 -8.11
N ASN A 22 3.12 -15.35 -7.37
CA ASN A 22 1.68 -15.21 -7.49
C ASN A 22 1.23 -13.97 -6.75
N VAL A 23 1.36 -12.85 -7.41
CA VAL A 23 0.86 -11.60 -6.90
C VAL A 23 -0.62 -11.74 -6.66
N THR A 24 -0.98 -11.63 -5.45
CA THR A 24 -2.35 -11.75 -5.04
C THR A 24 -3.01 -10.41 -5.08
N THR A 25 -3.90 -10.29 -6.02
CA THR A 25 -4.88 -9.22 -5.97
C THR A 25 -5.78 -9.43 -4.74
N ILE A 26 -6.15 -8.34 -4.11
CA ILE A 26 -7.07 -8.37 -2.96
C ILE A 26 -8.48 -8.28 -3.49
N SER A 27 -9.33 -9.25 -3.16
CA SER A 27 -10.72 -9.21 -3.56
C SER A 27 -11.52 -8.22 -2.72
N SER A 28 -12.63 -7.73 -3.27
CA SER A 28 -13.53 -6.83 -2.53
C SER A 28 -14.08 -7.48 -1.26
N ASP A 29 -14.41 -8.77 -1.33
CA ASP A 29 -14.92 -9.50 -0.17
C ASP A 29 -13.87 -9.68 0.90
N GLU A 30 -12.63 -10.02 0.50
CA GLU A 30 -11.51 -10.12 1.43
C GLU A 30 -11.24 -8.78 2.11
N LEU A 31 -11.28 -7.70 1.36
CA LEU A 31 -11.07 -6.36 1.88
C LEU A 31 -12.15 -5.95 2.87
N ARG A 32 -13.44 -6.17 2.52
CA ARG A 32 -14.54 -5.89 3.45
C ARG A 32 -14.41 -6.68 4.75
N THR A 33 -14.12 -7.97 4.64
CA THR A 33 -13.96 -8.84 5.81
C THR A 33 -12.79 -8.38 6.68
N ALA A 34 -11.66 -8.04 6.08
CA ALA A 34 -10.49 -7.55 6.80
C ALA A 34 -10.73 -6.17 7.44
N GLN A 35 -11.43 -5.27 6.75
CA GLN A 35 -11.81 -3.97 7.32
C GLN A 35 -12.76 -4.13 8.51
N ALA A 36 -13.72 -5.05 8.43
CA ALA A 36 -14.65 -5.31 9.52
C ALA A 36 -13.96 -5.87 10.77
N ALA A 37 -12.89 -6.63 10.60
CA ALA A 37 -12.11 -7.22 11.68
C ALA A 37 -11.05 -6.29 12.27
N ASP A 38 -10.72 -5.20 11.59
CA ASP A 38 -9.64 -4.29 11.97
C ASP A 38 -10.15 -3.16 12.87
N ILE A 39 -9.56 -3.04 14.05
CA ILE A 39 -9.96 -2.02 15.04
C ILE A 39 -9.77 -0.59 14.50
N THR A 40 -8.69 -0.35 13.77
CA THR A 40 -8.45 0.97 13.19
C THR A 40 -9.51 1.33 12.17
N CYS A 41 -9.87 0.39 11.30
CA CYS A 41 -10.95 0.60 10.33
C CYS A 41 -12.28 0.87 11.01
N GLN A 42 -12.60 0.16 12.09
CA GLN A 42 -13.83 0.40 12.86
C GLN A 42 -13.85 1.78 13.49
N LYS A 43 -12.73 2.24 14.04
CA LYS A 43 -12.61 3.59 14.58
C LYS A 43 -12.81 4.65 13.50
N LEU A 44 -12.20 4.46 12.33
CA LEU A 44 -12.37 5.38 11.21
C LEU A 44 -13.80 5.39 10.69
N LEU A 45 -14.46 4.24 10.65
CA LEU A 45 -15.87 4.15 10.28
C LEU A 45 -16.77 4.89 11.27
N THR A 46 -16.46 4.83 12.57
CA THR A 46 -17.16 5.61 13.58
C THR A 46 -16.95 7.12 13.36
N GLN A 47 -15.76 7.51 12.92
CA GLN A 47 -15.48 8.90 12.58
C GLN A 47 -16.20 9.34 11.31
N ALA A 48 -16.48 8.44 10.40
CA ALA A 48 -17.20 8.74 9.15
C ALA A 48 -18.55 9.42 9.39
N SER A 49 -19.23 9.05 10.46
CA SER A 49 -20.49 9.70 10.85
C SER A 49 -20.33 11.12 11.37
N LYS A 50 -19.11 11.53 11.72
CA LYS A 50 -18.81 12.84 12.31
C LYS A 50 -18.03 13.76 11.38
N THR A 51 -17.35 13.20 10.41
CA THR A 51 -16.51 13.95 9.46
C THR A 51 -16.74 13.43 8.05
N SER A 52 -16.61 14.29 7.06
CA SER A 52 -16.71 13.90 5.66
C SER A 52 -15.44 13.25 5.09
N LEU A 53 -14.46 12.94 5.95
CA LEU A 53 -13.17 12.38 5.51
C LEU A 53 -13.23 10.88 5.18
N TYR A 54 -14.19 10.16 5.72
CA TYR A 54 -14.34 8.72 5.54
C TYR A 54 -15.76 8.40 5.14
N ASP A 55 -15.93 7.42 4.26
CA ASP A 55 -17.24 6.98 3.79
C ASP A 55 -17.16 5.51 3.37
N LEU A 56 -18.32 4.89 3.15
CA LEU A 56 -18.42 3.59 2.49
C LEU A 56 -18.77 3.81 1.03
N ASN A 57 -18.02 3.18 0.14
CA ASN A 57 -18.34 3.23 -1.29
C ASN A 57 -19.51 2.28 -1.62
N ASP A 58 -19.91 2.22 -2.90
CA ASP A 58 -21.03 1.39 -3.37
C ASP A 58 -20.83 -0.10 -3.09
N ASP A 59 -19.57 -0.55 -2.97
CA ASP A 59 -19.22 -1.93 -2.64
C ASP A 59 -19.16 -2.20 -1.13
N GLY A 60 -19.48 -1.23 -0.30
CA GLY A 60 -19.39 -1.34 1.15
C GLY A 60 -17.98 -1.32 1.70
N ILE A 61 -17.03 -0.80 0.94
CA ILE A 61 -15.62 -0.68 1.32
C ILE A 61 -15.37 0.69 1.94
N LEU A 62 -14.70 0.72 3.08
CA LEU A 62 -14.30 1.96 3.73
C LEU A 62 -13.24 2.69 2.89
N VAL A 63 -13.53 3.94 2.56
CA VAL A 63 -12.65 4.81 1.80
C VAL A 63 -12.39 6.11 2.56
N ARG A 64 -11.24 6.70 2.30
CA ARG A 64 -10.93 8.06 2.72
C ARG A 64 -11.20 9.01 1.55
N VAL A 65 -11.92 10.07 1.83
CA VAL A 65 -12.26 11.08 0.81
C VAL A 65 -11.36 12.29 0.97
N SER A 66 -10.68 12.66 -0.09
CA SER A 66 -9.85 13.86 -0.11
C SER A 66 -10.73 15.11 -0.08
N PRO A 67 -10.50 16.03 0.88
CA PRO A 67 -11.30 17.26 0.94
C PRO A 67 -11.01 18.25 -0.19
N SER A 68 -9.88 18.09 -0.88
CA SER A 68 -9.47 19.02 -1.94
C SER A 68 -10.13 18.75 -3.28
N ASP A 69 -10.29 17.48 -3.65
CA ASP A 69 -10.75 17.07 -4.98
C ASP A 69 -11.80 15.95 -4.96
N GLY A 70 -12.21 15.50 -3.78
CA GLY A 70 -13.17 14.40 -3.63
C GLY A 70 -12.64 13.03 -4.06
N SER A 71 -11.36 12.90 -4.35
CA SER A 71 -10.78 11.59 -4.70
C SER A 71 -10.86 10.63 -3.53
N GLN A 72 -11.05 9.35 -3.85
CA GLN A 72 -11.19 8.31 -2.84
C GLN A 72 -9.93 7.43 -2.78
N GLN A 73 -9.50 7.16 -1.56
CA GLN A 73 -8.45 6.20 -1.27
C GLN A 73 -9.06 5.05 -0.47
N VAL A 74 -8.77 3.82 -0.87
CA VAL A 74 -9.22 2.63 -0.13
C VAL A 74 -8.43 2.54 1.17
N VAL A 75 -9.12 2.42 2.29
CA VAL A 75 -8.47 2.21 3.59
C VAL A 75 -8.03 0.75 3.69
N ILE A 76 -6.72 0.55 3.85
CA ILE A 76 -6.14 -0.78 3.94
C ILE A 76 -6.03 -1.19 5.40
N PRO A 77 -6.68 -2.29 5.82
CA PRO A 77 -6.53 -2.81 7.16
C PRO A 77 -5.12 -3.37 7.38
N LYS A 78 -4.70 -3.40 8.63
CA LYS A 78 -3.33 -3.77 9.02
C LYS A 78 -2.86 -5.09 8.40
N ASP A 79 -3.74 -6.08 8.35
CA ASP A 79 -3.39 -7.41 7.85
C ASP A 79 -3.08 -7.46 6.35
N LEU A 80 -3.52 -6.45 5.60
CA LEU A 80 -3.31 -6.37 4.15
C LEU A 80 -2.20 -5.39 3.75
N VAL A 81 -1.67 -4.62 4.68
CA VAL A 81 -0.64 -3.60 4.40
C VAL A 81 0.61 -4.24 3.77
N SER A 82 1.09 -5.35 4.31
CA SER A 82 2.29 -6.02 3.80
C SER A 82 2.12 -6.50 2.36
N ARG A 83 0.92 -6.93 1.97
CA ARG A 83 0.62 -7.32 0.58
C ARG A 83 0.68 -6.14 -0.38
N ILE A 84 0.12 -5.00 0.00
CA ILE A 84 0.20 -3.77 -0.80
C ILE A 84 1.67 -3.33 -0.95
N LEU A 85 2.42 -3.31 0.14
CA LEU A 85 3.84 -2.94 0.11
C LEU A 85 4.65 -3.87 -0.79
N TYR A 86 4.39 -5.17 -0.72
CA TYR A 86 5.03 -6.14 -1.60
C TYR A 86 4.69 -5.87 -3.07
N MET A 87 3.41 -5.73 -3.39
CA MET A 87 2.93 -5.53 -4.76
C MET A 87 3.51 -4.27 -5.41
N GLU A 88 3.76 -3.25 -4.61
CA GLU A 88 4.25 -1.94 -5.11
C GLU A 88 5.77 -1.83 -5.12
N HIS A 89 6.49 -2.83 -4.65
CA HIS A 89 7.95 -2.77 -4.56
C HIS A 89 8.67 -3.92 -5.29
N TYR A 90 8.28 -5.16 -5.03
CA TYR A 90 9.07 -6.34 -5.42
C TYR A 90 8.82 -6.88 -6.83
N PRO A 91 7.59 -6.91 -7.39
CA PRO A 91 7.39 -7.47 -8.72
C PRO A 91 8.19 -6.72 -9.79
N PRO A 92 8.58 -7.40 -10.89
CA PRO A 92 9.30 -6.76 -11.99
C PRO A 92 8.60 -5.52 -12.54
N SER A 93 7.26 -5.52 -12.53
CA SER A 93 6.46 -4.36 -12.94
C SER A 93 6.63 -3.14 -12.04
N ALA A 94 6.91 -3.34 -10.76
CA ALA A 94 7.17 -2.27 -9.81
C ALA A 94 8.63 -1.76 -9.87
N GLY A 95 9.59 -2.67 -10.06
CA GLY A 95 10.99 -2.33 -10.32
C GLY A 95 11.74 -1.71 -9.14
N HIS A 96 11.43 -2.09 -7.92
CA HIS A 96 12.11 -1.58 -6.71
C HIS A 96 12.16 -0.05 -6.63
N PRO A 97 11.02 0.65 -6.66
CA PRO A 97 11.02 2.11 -6.56
C PRO A 97 11.60 2.59 -5.24
N GLY A 98 12.17 3.79 -5.23
CA GLY A 98 12.57 4.45 -3.99
C GLY A 98 11.36 4.83 -3.14
N ALA A 99 11.59 5.15 -1.86
CA ALA A 99 10.53 5.39 -0.89
C ALA A 99 9.57 6.51 -1.30
N HIS A 100 10.10 7.62 -1.80
CA HIS A 100 9.26 8.75 -2.23
C HIS A 100 8.32 8.36 -3.38
N ARG A 101 8.86 7.73 -4.42
CA ARG A 101 8.08 7.31 -5.59
C ARG A 101 7.04 6.26 -5.21
N MET A 102 7.43 5.28 -4.40
CA MET A 102 6.54 4.23 -3.90
C MET A 102 5.38 4.83 -3.09
N PHE A 103 5.69 5.76 -2.18
CA PHE A 103 4.68 6.47 -1.41
C PHE A 103 3.72 7.24 -2.31
N GLN A 104 4.21 7.97 -3.29
CA GLN A 104 3.36 8.72 -4.22
C GLN A 104 2.44 7.81 -5.04
N THR A 105 2.93 6.64 -5.43
CA THR A 105 2.12 5.65 -6.18
C THR A 105 1.03 5.06 -5.30
N ILE A 106 1.37 4.63 -4.10
CA ILE A 106 0.42 3.97 -3.19
C ILE A 106 -0.67 4.95 -2.75
N ARG A 107 -0.31 6.17 -2.37
CA ARG A 107 -1.27 7.14 -1.85
C ARG A 107 -2.35 7.57 -2.84
N ARG A 108 -2.16 7.34 -4.11
CA ARG A 108 -3.19 7.63 -5.12
C ARG A 108 -4.43 6.77 -4.97
N THR A 109 -4.24 5.55 -4.48
CA THR A 109 -5.30 4.53 -4.43
C THR A 109 -5.60 4.07 -3.01
N PHE A 110 -4.61 4.02 -2.15
CA PHE A 110 -4.66 3.39 -0.83
C PHE A 110 -4.31 4.36 0.30
N PHE A 111 -4.85 4.07 1.46
CA PHE A 111 -4.56 4.82 2.68
C PHE A 111 -4.51 3.89 3.90
N TRP A 112 -3.56 4.13 4.78
CA TRP A 112 -3.54 3.67 6.18
C TRP A 112 -2.69 4.64 7.00
N PRO A 113 -2.91 4.72 8.34
CA PRO A 113 -2.35 5.82 9.16
C PRO A 113 -0.83 5.96 9.13
N ARG A 114 -0.07 4.88 8.93
CA ARG A 114 1.40 4.89 8.95
C ARG A 114 2.03 4.61 7.60
N ILE A 115 1.35 4.95 6.55
CA ILE A 115 1.76 4.64 5.17
C ILE A 115 3.19 5.10 4.84
N ALA A 116 3.54 6.34 5.19
CA ALA A 116 4.87 6.88 4.89
C ALA A 116 5.99 6.11 5.62
N GLU A 117 5.76 5.78 6.88
CA GLU A 117 6.71 5.03 7.69
C GLU A 117 6.89 3.61 7.18
N ASP A 118 5.78 2.92 6.90
CA ASP A 118 5.81 1.55 6.41
C ASP A 118 6.49 1.44 5.04
N VAL A 119 6.27 2.42 4.16
CA VAL A 119 6.97 2.51 2.87
C VAL A 119 8.47 2.69 3.07
N ASN A 120 8.89 3.60 3.95
CA ASN A 120 10.30 3.82 4.26
C ASN A 120 10.98 2.56 4.81
N VAL A 121 10.32 1.86 5.72
CA VAL A 121 10.84 0.60 6.29
C VAL A 121 10.99 -0.46 5.19
N THR A 122 9.97 -0.61 4.33
CA THR A 122 9.99 -1.59 3.24
C THR A 122 11.19 -1.38 2.31
N VAL A 123 11.42 -0.15 1.88
CA VAL A 123 12.54 0.18 0.99
C VAL A 123 13.89 0.01 1.70
N ARG A 124 13.96 0.40 2.96
CA ARG A 124 15.19 0.27 3.77
C ARG A 124 15.59 -1.18 3.98
N MET A 125 14.62 -2.05 4.22
CA MET A 125 14.84 -3.47 4.48
C MET A 125 15.02 -4.30 3.21
N CYS A 126 14.80 -3.74 2.04
CA CYS A 126 15.01 -4.43 0.77
C CYS A 126 16.50 -4.58 0.49
N GLU A 127 16.97 -5.82 0.36
CA GLU A 127 18.39 -6.12 0.11
C GLU A 127 18.87 -5.58 -1.25
N VAL A 128 18.04 -5.66 -2.27
CA VAL A 128 18.35 -5.15 -3.62
C VAL A 128 18.54 -3.64 -3.58
N CYS A 129 17.62 -2.91 -2.94
CA CYS A 129 17.71 -1.47 -2.78
C CYS A 129 18.92 -1.07 -1.93
N ALA A 130 19.23 -1.82 -0.87
CA ALA A 130 20.40 -1.57 -0.04
C ALA A 130 21.71 -1.69 -0.83
N ARG A 131 21.84 -2.73 -1.65
CA ARG A 131 23.01 -2.91 -2.53
C ARG A 131 23.14 -1.79 -3.55
N ASN A 132 22.04 -1.36 -4.14
CA ASN A 132 22.03 -0.27 -5.11
C ASN A 132 22.46 1.06 -4.48
N ARG A 133 21.99 1.37 -3.27
CA ARG A 133 22.41 2.57 -2.54
C ARG A 133 23.92 2.59 -2.26
N ILE A 134 24.48 1.47 -1.90
CA ILE A 134 25.94 1.35 -1.67
C ILE A 134 26.71 1.60 -2.98
N ALA A 135 26.23 1.00 -4.08
CA ALA A 135 26.86 1.20 -5.40
C ALA A 135 26.79 2.67 -5.86
N GLU A 136 25.67 3.33 -5.63
CA GLU A 136 25.51 4.76 -5.95
C GLU A 136 26.43 5.65 -5.12
N LYS A 137 26.53 5.39 -3.82
CA LYS A 137 27.47 6.12 -2.95
C LYS A 137 28.92 5.98 -3.39
N ARG A 138 29.31 4.81 -3.89
CA ARG A 138 30.65 4.59 -4.46
C ARG A 138 30.87 5.39 -5.74
N LYS A 139 29.84 5.55 -6.58
CA LYS A 139 29.93 6.34 -7.82
C LYS A 139 30.01 7.84 -7.54
N THR A 140 29.27 8.32 -6.54
CA THR A 140 29.22 9.75 -6.21
C THR A 140 30.37 10.22 -5.32
N ASN A 141 31.09 9.29 -4.71
CA ASN A 141 32.25 9.61 -3.87
C ASN A 141 33.48 8.89 -4.42
N PRO A 142 34.03 9.36 -5.55
CA PRO A 142 35.26 8.79 -6.06
C PRO A 142 36.37 8.91 -5.00
N LEU A 143 37.12 7.84 -4.84
CA LEU A 143 38.28 7.81 -3.95
C LEU A 143 39.10 9.05 -4.16
N LYS A 144 39.15 9.92 -3.18
CA LYS A 144 40.15 10.98 -3.14
C LYS A 144 41.47 10.30 -2.87
N LEU A 145 42.28 10.24 -3.92
CA LEU A 145 43.66 9.85 -3.79
C LEU A 145 44.42 10.96 -3.09
#